data_f5d8a0613af1dd0a0312a9b57429267d
#
_entry.id   f5d8a0613af1dd0a0312a9b57429267d
#
_cell.length_a   1.000
_cell.length_b   1.000
_cell.length_c   1.000
_cell.angle_alpha   90.00
_cell.angle_beta   90.00
_cell.angle_gamma   90.00
#
_symmetry.space_group_name_H-M   'P 1'
#
loop_
_entity.id
_entity.type
_entity.pdbx_description
1 polymer ?
#
loop_
_entity_poly.entity_id
_entity_poly.type
_entity_poly.pdbx_seq_one_letter_code
_entity_poly.pdbx_strand_id
1 'polypeptide(L)'
;MSEENVVRLCAPTLAGIKTGSLFPCPYENRETLLMEIRQYNQVLVPKGLCLLPLRFTDKSALLYLYRPRDLERDLQDQLAAEILRHAGYVCGSSEQCLMKLIERLRAYDEFPHEIGLFLSYPPEDVKGFIEHHAAAFKYAGLWKVYGDEQRARDLFAKYQRCTEIYCQRLHAGSSIAQLAVNVQQRNTAQNERMLPS
;
A
#
# COMPACT_ATOMS: atom_id res chain seq x y z
N MET A 1 4.04 8.78 16.33
CA MET A 1 3.05 8.22 15.37
C MET A 1 2.06 7.33 16.14
N SER A 2 0.74 7.50 15.93
CA SER A 2 -0.28 6.72 16.66
C SER A 2 -0.51 5.36 15.99
N GLU A 3 -0.47 4.25 16.78
CA GLU A 3 -0.82 2.91 16.28
C GLU A 3 -2.24 2.85 15.71
N GLU A 4 -3.17 3.58 16.33
CA GLU A 4 -4.56 3.65 15.87
C GLU A 4 -4.68 4.20 14.45
N ASN A 5 -3.95 5.28 14.15
CA ASN A 5 -3.93 5.84 12.80
C ASN A 5 -3.31 4.87 11.79
N VAL A 6 -2.21 4.19 12.15
CA VAL A 6 -1.59 3.19 11.27
C VAL A 6 -2.54 2.03 11.01
N VAL A 7 -3.19 1.50 12.05
CA VAL A 7 -4.14 0.39 11.87
C VAL A 7 -5.34 0.83 11.05
N ARG A 8 -5.96 1.95 11.37
CA ARG A 8 -7.14 2.46 10.64
C ARG A 8 -6.87 2.70 9.15
N LEU A 9 -5.69 3.19 8.80
CA LEU A 9 -5.34 3.54 7.41
C LEU A 9 -4.67 2.39 6.64
N CYS A 10 -4.10 1.42 7.36
CA CYS A 10 -3.27 0.38 6.76
C CYS A 10 -3.73 -1.06 7.06
N ALA A 11 -4.88 -1.27 7.70
CA ALA A 11 -5.36 -2.60 8.06
C ALA A 11 -5.34 -3.61 6.91
N PRO A 12 -5.79 -3.30 5.68
CA PRO A 12 -5.71 -4.24 4.56
C PRO A 12 -4.28 -4.63 4.20
N THR A 13 -3.32 -3.71 4.31
CA THR A 13 -1.89 -4.00 4.07
C THR A 13 -1.29 -4.82 5.20
N LEU A 14 -1.61 -4.51 6.46
CA LEU A 14 -1.23 -5.31 7.63
C LEU A 14 -1.76 -6.75 7.52
N ALA A 15 -3.00 -6.91 7.04
CA ALA A 15 -3.65 -8.20 6.83
C ALA A 15 -3.12 -9.00 5.63
N GLY A 16 -2.33 -8.41 4.75
CA GLY A 16 -1.82 -9.05 3.52
C GLY A 16 -2.86 -9.21 2.42
N ILE A 17 -3.87 -8.37 2.39
CA ILE A 17 -4.89 -8.35 1.33
C ILE A 17 -4.78 -7.12 0.42
N LYS A 18 -3.82 -6.23 0.70
CA LYS A 18 -3.45 -5.06 -0.10
C LYS A 18 -1.94 -4.89 -0.07
N THR A 19 -1.34 -4.52 -1.18
CA THR A 19 0.12 -4.39 -1.31
C THR A 19 0.66 -3.19 -0.56
N GLY A 20 0.00 -2.04 -0.65
CA GLY A 20 0.49 -0.83 -0.02
C GLY A 20 -0.59 0.16 0.39
N SER A 21 -0.32 0.91 1.44
CA SER A 21 -1.14 2.01 1.95
C SER A 21 -0.30 3.26 2.14
N LEU A 22 -0.83 4.39 1.68
CA LEU A 22 -0.21 5.70 1.79
C LEU A 22 -1.01 6.56 2.76
N PHE A 23 -0.33 7.23 3.68
CA PHE A 23 -1.01 8.06 4.66
C PHE A 23 -0.15 9.23 5.15
N PRO A 24 -0.77 10.37 5.48
CA PRO A 24 -0.08 11.50 6.09
C PRO A 24 0.18 11.21 7.57
N CYS A 25 1.36 11.59 8.04
CA CYS A 25 1.75 11.51 9.45
C CYS A 25 2.25 12.89 9.90
N PRO A 26 1.48 13.63 10.69
CA PRO A 26 1.96 14.85 11.33
C PRO A 26 3.15 14.56 12.24
N TYR A 27 4.11 15.46 12.30
CA TYR A 27 5.26 15.37 13.20
C TYR A 27 5.68 16.76 13.71
N GLU A 28 6.24 16.79 14.91
CA GLU A 28 6.86 17.98 15.48
C GLU A 28 8.38 17.98 15.24
N ASN A 29 9.00 16.80 15.30
CA ASN A 29 10.43 16.62 15.08
C ASN A 29 10.68 15.46 14.10
N ARG A 30 11.43 15.75 13.04
CA ARG A 30 11.74 14.79 11.97
C ARG A 30 12.59 13.61 12.46
N GLU A 31 13.55 13.86 13.34
CA GLU A 31 14.44 12.80 13.86
C GLU A 31 13.65 11.84 14.73
N THR A 32 12.74 12.36 15.56
CA THR A 32 11.83 11.53 16.37
C THR A 32 10.96 10.65 15.49
N LEU A 33 10.36 11.19 14.42
CA LEU A 33 9.57 10.40 13.48
C LEU A 33 10.42 9.31 12.80
N LEU A 34 11.66 9.61 12.41
CA LEU A 34 12.54 8.62 11.80
C LEU A 34 12.93 7.50 12.80
N MET A 35 13.09 7.81 14.08
CA MET A 35 13.28 6.80 15.14
C MET A 35 12.05 5.92 15.30
N GLU A 36 10.86 6.50 15.34
CA GLU A 36 9.60 5.75 15.40
C GLU A 36 9.44 4.82 14.19
N ILE A 37 9.71 5.30 12.97
CA ILE A 37 9.68 4.47 11.75
C ILE A 37 10.63 3.27 11.87
N ARG A 38 11.84 3.47 12.41
CA ARG A 38 12.80 2.39 12.64
C ARG A 38 12.26 1.36 13.65
N GLN A 39 11.64 1.80 14.74
CA GLN A 39 11.01 0.93 15.73
C GLN A 39 9.87 0.11 15.11
N TYR A 40 8.99 0.74 14.31
CA TYR A 40 7.95 0.01 13.57
C TYR A 40 8.56 -1.03 12.63
N ASN A 41 9.60 -0.69 11.90
CA ASN A 41 10.25 -1.62 10.97
C ASN A 41 10.92 -2.81 11.69
N GLN A 42 11.37 -2.67 12.94
CA GLN A 42 11.89 -3.81 13.72
C GLN A 42 10.86 -4.93 13.88
N VAL A 43 9.56 -4.59 13.98
CA VAL A 43 8.47 -5.58 14.13
C VAL A 43 7.79 -5.92 12.81
N LEU A 44 7.81 -5.02 11.82
CA LEU A 44 7.12 -5.18 10.54
C LEU A 44 7.95 -5.95 9.50
N VAL A 45 9.26 -5.66 9.41
CA VAL A 45 10.15 -6.29 8.41
C VAL A 45 10.20 -7.81 8.52
N PRO A 46 10.30 -8.42 9.73
CA PRO A 46 10.24 -9.87 9.87
C PRO A 46 8.93 -10.50 9.38
N LYS A 47 7.89 -9.68 9.18
CA LYS A 47 6.56 -10.11 8.68
C LYS A 47 6.35 -9.77 7.19
N GLY A 48 7.41 -9.31 6.51
CA GLY A 48 7.37 -8.96 5.10
C GLY A 48 6.68 -7.64 4.80
N LEU A 49 6.69 -6.70 5.75
CA LEU A 49 6.19 -5.34 5.60
C LEU A 49 7.34 -4.34 5.74
N CYS A 50 7.22 -3.19 5.09
CA CYS A 50 8.16 -2.09 5.23
C CYS A 50 7.41 -0.77 5.33
N LEU A 51 7.84 0.10 6.24
CA LEU A 51 7.32 1.47 6.41
C LEU A 51 8.40 2.46 5.98
N LEU A 52 8.09 3.30 4.98
CA LEU A 52 9.01 4.28 4.43
C LEU A 52 8.39 5.68 4.40
N PRO A 53 9.17 6.75 4.68
CA PRO A 53 8.76 8.12 4.37
C PRO A 53 9.07 8.43 2.89
N LEU A 54 8.06 8.78 2.12
CA LEU A 54 8.21 9.14 0.70
C LEU A 54 8.49 10.63 0.51
N ARG A 55 7.80 11.48 1.27
CA ARG A 55 7.93 12.95 1.20
C ARG A 55 7.78 13.56 2.59
N PHE A 56 8.55 14.61 2.85
CA PHE A 56 8.41 15.46 4.04
C PHE A 56 7.93 16.86 3.60
N THR A 57 7.01 17.44 4.35
CA THR A 57 6.64 18.85 4.35
C THR A 57 7.02 19.44 5.71
N ASP A 58 6.79 20.72 5.95
CA ASP A 58 7.15 21.37 7.22
C ASP A 58 6.47 20.73 8.45
N LYS A 59 5.28 20.16 8.29
CA LYS A 59 4.45 19.67 9.41
C LYS A 59 3.99 18.23 9.27
N SER A 60 4.26 17.57 8.14
CA SER A 60 3.75 16.24 7.86
C SER A 60 4.69 15.46 6.96
N ALA A 61 4.79 14.16 7.22
CA ALA A 61 5.43 13.22 6.32
C ALA A 61 4.37 12.37 5.61
N LEU A 62 4.59 12.08 4.33
CA LEU A 62 3.82 11.10 3.59
C LEU A 62 4.50 9.75 3.79
N LEU A 63 3.84 8.84 4.52
CA LEU A 63 4.35 7.51 4.84
C LEU A 63 3.71 6.47 3.94
N TYR A 64 4.47 5.45 3.59
CA TYR A 64 4.06 4.31 2.79
C TYR A 64 4.36 3.02 3.54
N LEU A 65 3.31 2.30 3.95
CA LEU A 65 3.39 0.95 4.46
C LEU A 65 3.10 -0.01 3.32
N TYR A 66 4.02 -0.94 3.04
CA TYR A 66 3.86 -1.84 1.91
C TYR A 66 4.51 -3.20 2.14
N ARG A 67 4.19 -4.15 1.24
CA ARG A 67 4.76 -5.49 1.15
C ARG A 67 5.67 -5.57 -0.06
N PRO A 68 7.00 -5.58 0.10
CA PRO A 68 7.95 -5.56 -1.02
C PRO A 68 7.70 -6.65 -2.06
N ARG A 69 7.45 -7.89 -1.63
CA ARG A 69 7.18 -9.01 -2.56
C ARG A 69 5.88 -8.86 -3.35
N ASP A 70 4.84 -8.34 -2.69
CA ASP A 70 3.56 -8.09 -3.36
C ASP A 70 3.70 -6.92 -4.34
N LEU A 71 4.44 -5.87 -3.97
CA LEU A 71 4.76 -4.75 -4.86
C LEU A 71 5.53 -5.23 -6.09
N GLU A 72 6.57 -6.05 -5.91
CA GLU A 72 7.33 -6.63 -7.02
C GLU A 72 6.42 -7.37 -8.00
N ARG A 73 5.55 -8.25 -7.49
CA ARG A 73 4.57 -8.99 -8.30
C ARG A 73 3.61 -8.05 -9.03
N ASP A 74 3.05 -7.05 -8.34
CA ASP A 74 2.02 -6.17 -8.89
C ASP A 74 2.60 -5.25 -9.99
N LEU A 75 3.85 -4.80 -9.85
CA LEU A 75 4.52 -3.97 -10.86
C LEU A 75 5.05 -4.77 -12.07
N GLN A 76 5.11 -6.12 -11.97
CA GLN A 76 5.42 -7.02 -13.09
C GLN A 76 4.20 -7.30 -13.99
N ASP A 77 2.97 -6.89 -13.59
CA ASP A 77 1.82 -6.91 -14.48
C ASP A 77 2.11 -6.16 -15.77
N GLN A 78 1.72 -6.72 -16.92
CA GLN A 78 2.06 -6.17 -18.23
C GLN A 78 1.53 -4.73 -18.41
N LEU A 79 0.28 -4.48 -17.99
CA LEU A 79 -0.34 -3.17 -18.11
C LEU A 79 0.26 -2.18 -17.11
N ALA A 80 0.56 -2.62 -15.89
CA ALA A 80 1.25 -1.81 -14.90
C ALA A 80 2.65 -1.37 -15.39
N ALA A 81 3.43 -2.30 -15.95
CA ALA A 81 4.76 -2.02 -16.51
C ALA A 81 4.67 -1.06 -17.72
N GLU A 82 3.64 -1.16 -18.54
CA GLU A 82 3.39 -0.24 -19.64
C GLU A 82 3.09 1.17 -19.14
N ILE A 83 2.21 1.32 -18.16
CA ILE A 83 1.89 2.62 -17.54
C ILE A 83 3.14 3.27 -16.95
N LEU A 84 3.92 2.50 -16.18
CA LEU A 84 5.16 2.99 -15.58
C LEU A 84 6.17 3.45 -16.63
N ARG A 85 6.35 2.69 -17.70
CA ARG A 85 7.27 3.06 -18.79
C ARG A 85 6.84 4.36 -19.46
N HIS A 86 5.54 4.56 -19.73
CA HIS A 86 5.01 5.81 -20.29
C HIS A 86 5.18 6.99 -19.32
N ALA A 87 5.15 6.74 -18.01
CA ALA A 87 5.43 7.75 -16.98
C ALA A 87 6.95 8.00 -16.76
N GLY A 88 7.82 7.37 -17.56
CA GLY A 88 9.27 7.59 -17.52
C GLY A 88 9.99 6.78 -16.43
N TYR A 89 9.41 5.67 -15.99
CA TYR A 89 10.10 4.73 -15.12
C TYR A 89 10.93 3.75 -15.95
N VAL A 90 12.20 3.62 -15.57
CA VAL A 90 13.10 2.59 -16.11
C VAL A 90 13.41 1.67 -14.92
N CYS A 91 12.57 0.66 -14.71
CA CYS A 91 12.65 -0.17 -13.52
C CYS A 91 13.06 -1.60 -13.90
N GLY A 92 14.18 -2.04 -13.34
CA GLY A 92 14.56 -3.47 -13.30
C GLY A 92 14.05 -4.17 -12.03
N SER A 93 13.62 -3.38 -11.00
CA SER A 93 13.07 -3.89 -9.74
C SER A 93 12.05 -2.93 -9.14
N SER A 94 11.23 -3.41 -8.20
CA SER A 94 10.27 -2.58 -7.47
C SER A 94 10.94 -1.49 -6.64
N GLU A 95 12.16 -1.72 -6.13
CA GLU A 95 12.91 -0.71 -5.39
C GLU A 95 13.30 0.46 -6.28
N GLN A 96 13.72 0.20 -7.54
CA GLN A 96 14.03 1.26 -8.50
C GLN A 96 12.78 2.06 -8.87
N CYS A 97 11.65 1.38 -9.07
CA CYS A 97 10.36 2.04 -9.28
C CYS A 97 9.97 2.91 -8.08
N LEU A 98 10.17 2.41 -6.85
CA LEU A 98 9.86 3.14 -5.63
C LEU A 98 10.77 4.37 -5.47
N MET A 99 12.06 4.26 -5.76
CA MET A 99 12.98 5.40 -5.76
C MET A 99 12.54 6.46 -6.77
N LYS A 100 12.13 6.05 -7.96
CA LYS A 100 11.60 6.98 -8.98
C LYS A 100 10.30 7.66 -8.54
N LEU A 101 9.39 6.93 -7.88
CA LEU A 101 8.19 7.50 -7.29
C LEU A 101 8.55 8.57 -6.24
N ILE A 102 9.52 8.31 -5.37
CA ILE A 102 10.01 9.26 -4.36
C ILE A 102 10.55 10.54 -5.02
N GLU A 103 11.36 10.40 -6.08
CA GLU A 103 11.86 11.55 -6.85
C GLU A 103 10.71 12.40 -7.41
N ARG A 104 9.71 11.76 -8.04
CA ARG A 104 8.56 12.46 -8.61
C ARG A 104 7.72 13.18 -7.55
N LEU A 105 7.45 12.52 -6.42
CA LEU A 105 6.73 13.11 -5.29
C LEU A 105 7.45 14.32 -4.67
N ARG A 106 8.77 14.40 -4.81
CA ARG A 106 9.58 15.55 -4.34
C ARG A 106 9.68 16.67 -5.35
N ALA A 107 9.65 16.32 -6.64
CA ALA A 107 9.82 17.28 -7.73
C ALA A 107 8.53 18.04 -8.07
N TYR A 108 7.35 17.46 -7.80
CA TYR A 108 6.06 18.01 -8.20
C TYR A 108 5.12 18.09 -6.99
N ASP A 109 4.28 19.14 -6.95
CA ASP A 109 3.26 19.30 -5.91
C ASP A 109 2.07 18.36 -6.14
N GLU A 110 1.76 18.06 -7.39
CA GLU A 110 0.70 17.13 -7.76
C GLU A 110 1.15 15.68 -7.58
N PHE A 111 0.22 14.84 -7.12
CA PHE A 111 0.46 13.40 -7.02
C PHE A 111 0.55 12.79 -8.42
N PRO A 112 1.62 12.01 -8.70
CA PRO A 112 1.72 11.25 -9.93
C PRO A 112 0.59 10.21 -9.97
N HIS A 113 -0.19 10.17 -11.07
CA HIS A 113 -1.40 9.33 -11.14
C HIS A 113 -1.10 7.83 -11.11
N GLU A 114 0.08 7.44 -11.59
CA GLU A 114 0.57 6.05 -11.53
C GLU A 114 0.83 5.54 -10.11
N ILE A 115 0.78 6.39 -9.08
CA ILE A 115 0.89 6.00 -7.66
C ILE A 115 -0.16 4.96 -7.28
N GLY A 116 -1.30 4.92 -7.98
CA GLY A 116 -2.34 3.90 -7.79
C GLY A 116 -1.82 2.47 -7.91
N LEU A 117 -0.82 2.22 -8.78
CA LEU A 117 -0.18 0.91 -8.92
C LEU A 117 0.53 0.47 -7.63
N PHE A 118 1.17 1.41 -6.93
CA PHE A 118 1.82 1.17 -5.63
C PHE A 118 0.81 0.97 -4.49
N LEU A 119 -0.47 1.31 -4.73
CA LEU A 119 -1.58 1.18 -3.79
C LEU A 119 -2.49 -0.03 -4.09
N SER A 120 -2.07 -0.96 -4.96
CA SER A 120 -2.85 -2.12 -5.42
C SER A 120 -4.13 -1.74 -6.16
N TYR A 121 -4.20 -0.58 -6.79
CA TYR A 121 -5.33 -0.30 -7.66
C TYR A 121 -5.17 -1.12 -8.94
N PRO A 122 -6.26 -1.67 -9.49
CA PRO A 122 -6.21 -2.38 -10.75
C PRO A 122 -5.55 -1.53 -11.84
N PRO A 123 -4.60 -2.06 -12.64
CA PRO A 123 -3.92 -1.29 -13.68
C PRO A 123 -4.88 -0.65 -14.68
N GLU A 124 -6.00 -1.30 -15.00
CA GLU A 124 -7.06 -0.76 -15.85
C GLU A 124 -7.73 0.50 -15.26
N ASP A 125 -7.88 0.56 -13.93
CA ASP A 125 -8.44 1.74 -13.25
C ASP A 125 -7.42 2.88 -13.23
N VAL A 126 -6.14 2.59 -13.01
CA VAL A 126 -5.07 3.58 -13.06
C VAL A 126 -4.93 4.15 -14.47
N LYS A 127 -4.94 3.30 -15.50
CA LYS A 127 -4.92 3.71 -16.91
C LYS A 127 -6.11 4.60 -17.23
N GLY A 128 -7.32 4.16 -16.89
CA GLY A 128 -8.55 4.93 -17.12
C GLY A 128 -8.52 6.29 -16.43
N PHE A 129 -7.98 6.37 -15.20
CA PHE A 129 -7.82 7.64 -14.49
C PHE A 129 -6.85 8.60 -15.21
N ILE A 130 -5.73 8.10 -15.72
CA ILE A 130 -4.74 8.88 -16.48
C ILE A 130 -5.35 9.38 -17.79
N GLU A 131 -6.01 8.51 -18.57
CA GLU A 131 -6.56 8.83 -19.88
C GLU A 131 -7.76 9.77 -19.83
N HIS A 132 -8.61 9.64 -18.81
CA HIS A 132 -9.86 10.41 -18.69
C HIS A 132 -9.78 11.57 -17.68
N HIS A 133 -8.59 11.87 -17.12
CA HIS A 133 -8.38 12.98 -16.18
C HIS A 133 -9.44 12.99 -15.05
N ALA A 134 -9.67 11.83 -14.46
CA ALA A 134 -10.66 11.61 -13.41
C ALA A 134 -12.14 11.81 -13.82
N ALA A 135 -12.46 11.89 -15.12
CA ALA A 135 -13.82 11.89 -15.66
C ALA A 135 -14.23 10.49 -16.16
N ALA A 136 -15.50 10.31 -16.55
CA ALA A 136 -16.04 9.12 -17.20
C ALA A 136 -15.83 7.79 -16.42
N PHE A 137 -15.66 7.83 -15.11
CA PHE A 137 -15.58 6.64 -14.26
C PHE A 137 -16.96 5.99 -14.09
N LYS A 138 -16.98 4.66 -13.95
CA LYS A 138 -18.22 3.89 -13.72
C LYS A 138 -18.70 4.01 -12.28
N TYR A 139 -17.74 4.03 -11.33
CA TYR A 139 -18.04 4.09 -9.91
C TYR A 139 -16.92 4.82 -9.15
N ALA A 140 -17.27 5.55 -8.08
CA ALA A 140 -16.35 6.20 -7.17
C ALA A 140 -16.47 5.56 -5.77
N GLY A 141 -15.40 4.96 -5.29
CA GLY A 141 -15.29 4.40 -3.95
C GLY A 141 -13.94 4.77 -3.33
N LEU A 142 -13.12 3.80 -2.95
CA LEU A 142 -11.76 4.06 -2.46
C LEU A 142 -10.85 4.63 -3.56
N TRP A 143 -11.21 4.37 -4.81
CA TRP A 143 -10.65 5.03 -6.01
C TRP A 143 -11.74 5.14 -7.08
N LYS A 144 -11.44 5.80 -8.22
CA LYS A 144 -12.33 5.88 -9.38
C LYS A 144 -12.17 4.64 -10.24
N VAL A 145 -13.24 3.90 -10.45
CA VAL A 145 -13.29 2.62 -11.16
C VAL A 145 -13.63 2.84 -12.62
N TYR A 146 -12.81 2.30 -13.51
CA TYR A 146 -13.01 2.30 -14.97
C TYR A 146 -13.18 0.89 -15.52
N GLY A 147 -12.58 -0.10 -14.85
CA GLY A 147 -12.64 -1.51 -15.18
C GLY A 147 -13.91 -2.22 -14.70
N ASP A 148 -13.73 -3.29 -13.94
CA ASP A 148 -14.81 -4.12 -13.39
C ASP A 148 -15.38 -3.51 -12.10
N GLU A 149 -16.56 -2.92 -12.20
CA GLU A 149 -17.24 -2.26 -11.09
C GLU A 149 -17.62 -3.25 -9.97
N GLN A 150 -18.12 -4.44 -10.31
CA GLN A 150 -18.55 -5.41 -9.30
C GLN A 150 -17.35 -5.91 -8.48
N ARG A 151 -16.26 -6.26 -9.14
CA ARG A 151 -15.01 -6.66 -8.50
C ARG A 151 -14.47 -5.55 -7.59
N ALA A 152 -14.55 -4.29 -8.01
CA ALA A 152 -14.11 -3.16 -7.21
C ALA A 152 -14.97 -2.98 -5.94
N ARG A 153 -16.30 -3.09 -6.06
CA ARG A 153 -17.23 -3.02 -4.92
C ARG A 153 -16.95 -4.11 -3.90
N ASP A 154 -16.74 -5.34 -4.34
CA ASP A 154 -16.42 -6.48 -3.46
C ASP A 154 -15.09 -6.25 -2.74
N LEU A 155 -14.10 -5.68 -3.43
CA LEU A 155 -12.80 -5.36 -2.86
C LEU A 155 -12.88 -4.23 -1.83
N PHE A 156 -13.69 -3.18 -2.10
CA PHE A 156 -13.92 -2.09 -1.14
C PHE A 156 -14.60 -2.61 0.13
N ALA A 157 -15.64 -3.43 0.00
CA ALA A 157 -16.31 -4.06 1.13
C ALA A 157 -15.36 -4.93 1.96
N LYS A 158 -14.48 -5.69 1.28
CA LYS A 158 -13.44 -6.51 1.94
C LYS A 158 -12.44 -5.64 2.72
N TYR A 159 -11.98 -4.53 2.14
CA TYR A 159 -11.05 -3.63 2.81
C TYR A 159 -11.71 -2.94 4.01
N GLN A 160 -12.94 -2.46 3.86
CA GLN A 160 -13.70 -1.85 4.95
C GLN A 160 -13.89 -2.84 6.11
N ARG A 161 -14.37 -4.05 5.81
CA ARG A 161 -14.55 -5.10 6.82
C ARG A 161 -13.26 -5.46 7.53
N CYS A 162 -12.15 -5.53 6.80
CA CYS A 162 -10.82 -5.75 7.38
C CYS A 162 -10.45 -4.64 8.35
N THR A 163 -10.67 -3.38 7.98
CA THR A 163 -10.36 -2.22 8.82
C THR A 163 -11.18 -2.23 10.11
N GLU A 164 -12.48 -2.51 10.02
CA GLU A 164 -13.36 -2.63 11.20
C GLU A 164 -12.85 -3.68 12.19
N ILE A 165 -12.53 -4.88 11.70
CA ILE A 165 -12.02 -5.98 12.52
C ILE A 165 -10.69 -5.61 13.18
N TYR A 166 -9.78 -4.97 12.44
CA TYR A 166 -8.46 -4.59 12.93
C TYR A 166 -8.54 -3.50 13.99
N CYS A 167 -9.41 -2.50 13.80
CA CYS A 167 -9.67 -1.48 14.82
C CYS A 167 -10.26 -2.08 16.09
N GLN A 168 -11.23 -3.00 15.97
CA GLN A 168 -11.79 -3.71 17.13
C GLN A 168 -10.73 -4.50 17.90
N ARG A 169 -9.85 -5.22 17.20
CA ARG A 169 -8.75 -5.96 17.82
C ARG A 169 -7.74 -5.05 18.50
N LEU A 170 -7.41 -3.92 17.89
CA LEU A 170 -6.54 -2.92 18.52
C LEU A 170 -7.15 -2.39 19.83
N HIS A 171 -8.43 -2.02 19.80
CA HIS A 171 -9.15 -1.57 21.01
C HIS A 171 -9.26 -2.67 22.07
N ALA A 172 -9.27 -3.94 21.68
CA ALA A 172 -9.20 -5.09 22.59
C ALA A 172 -7.78 -5.39 23.10
N GLY A 173 -6.79 -4.54 22.80
CA GLY A 173 -5.43 -4.63 23.32
C GLY A 173 -4.43 -5.37 22.43
N SER A 174 -4.79 -5.72 21.19
CA SER A 174 -3.81 -6.29 20.26
C SER A 174 -2.83 -5.21 19.78
N SER A 175 -1.52 -5.49 19.80
CA SER A 175 -0.50 -4.60 19.25
C SER A 175 -0.43 -4.70 17.71
N ILE A 176 0.19 -3.70 17.07
CA ILE A 176 0.43 -3.73 15.62
C ILE A 176 1.29 -4.94 15.22
N ALA A 177 2.20 -5.37 16.10
CA ALA A 177 3.01 -6.56 15.88
C ALA A 177 2.15 -7.84 15.80
N GLN A 178 1.07 -7.94 16.57
CA GLN A 178 0.13 -9.07 16.52
C GLN A 178 -0.83 -8.98 15.33
N LEU A 179 -1.20 -7.75 14.91
CA LEU A 179 -2.09 -7.50 13.78
C LEU A 179 -1.40 -7.68 12.43
N ALA A 180 -0.09 -7.45 12.34
CA ALA A 180 0.68 -7.64 11.12
C ALA A 180 0.81 -9.15 10.79
N VAL A 181 0.22 -9.58 9.68
CA VAL A 181 0.22 -10.98 9.22
C VAL A 181 1.50 -11.29 8.44
N ASN A 182 2.17 -12.40 8.78
CA ASN A 182 3.26 -12.94 7.96
C ASN A 182 2.67 -13.83 6.85
N VAL A 183 2.56 -13.29 5.64
CA VAL A 183 1.99 -14.01 4.48
C VAL A 183 2.84 -15.20 4.06
N GLN A 184 4.16 -15.18 4.31
CA GLN A 184 5.07 -16.27 3.93
C GLN A 184 4.78 -17.56 4.72
N GLN A 185 4.50 -17.43 6.02
CA GLN A 185 4.18 -18.59 6.86
C GLN A 185 2.80 -19.18 6.53
N ARG A 186 1.84 -18.36 6.02
CA ARG A 186 0.53 -18.85 5.60
C ARG A 186 0.61 -19.75 4.37
N ASN A 187 1.40 -19.38 3.38
CA ASN A 187 1.54 -20.15 2.14
C ASN A 187 2.26 -21.49 2.39
N THR A 188 3.25 -21.52 3.29
CA THR A 188 3.93 -22.75 3.69
C THR A 188 2.98 -23.69 4.43
N ALA A 189 2.23 -23.20 5.40
CA ALA A 189 1.26 -24.00 6.16
C ALA A 189 0.06 -24.49 5.32
N GLN A 190 -0.32 -23.79 4.26
CA GLN A 190 -1.34 -24.26 3.32
C GLN A 190 -0.79 -25.32 2.37
N ASN A 191 0.45 -25.18 1.88
CA ASN A 191 1.09 -26.18 1.03
C ASN A 191 1.38 -27.50 1.79
N GLU A 192 1.79 -27.42 3.06
CA GLU A 192 1.99 -28.61 3.90
C GLU A 192 0.70 -29.40 4.18
N ARG A 193 -0.46 -28.71 4.21
CA ARG A 193 -1.78 -29.35 4.37
C ARG A 193 -2.33 -29.98 3.08
N MET A 194 -1.74 -29.66 1.92
CA MET A 194 -2.17 -30.18 0.61
C MET A 194 -1.28 -31.31 0.08
N LEU A 195 -0.23 -31.72 0.80
CA LEU A 195 0.55 -32.90 0.46
C LEU A 195 -0.21 -34.15 0.95
N PRO A 196 -0.63 -35.06 0.05
CA PRO A 196 -1.24 -36.33 0.44
C PRO A 196 -0.21 -37.21 1.16
N SER A 197 -0.66 -37.83 2.24
CA SER A 197 0.09 -38.85 3.00
C SER A 197 0.35 -40.08 2.18
#